data_b30b157e2f9ab192104a6fe27ac6d68d
#
_entry.id   b30b157e2f9ab192104a6fe27ac6d68d
#
_cell.length_a   1.000
_cell.length_b   1.000
_cell.length_c   1.000
_cell.angle_alpha   90.00
_cell.angle_beta   90.00
_cell.angle_gamma   90.00
#
_symmetry.space_group_name_H-M   'P 1'
#
loop_
_entity.id
_entity.type
_entity.pdbx_description
1 polymer ?
#
loop_
_entity_poly.entity_id
_entity_poly.type
_entity_poly.pdbx_seq_one_letter_code
_entity_poly.pdbx_strand_id
1 'polypeptide(L)'
;SDILCLNSFENLFHQNFSSNIAGVVSDHDSMLNYAQKAFNLNSNYYFNSGFLIINLINWEKNNISDKAISLLLNKNNFKYYDQDVLNLLLANKTLLLEKKYNTIYHLADMNTPISNDTIFLHYSGSVKPWQSWGQYHFLTSLWLKYKNNSPWKNVPILQPQTYKQAKFMTRMSYRNKKFIKSIYWYIKYSFWKIKSKLKV
;
A
#
# COMPACT_ATOMS: atom_id res chain seq x y z
N SER A 1 9.50 3.53 -4.55
CA SER A 1 8.92 2.72 -3.48
C SER A 1 7.90 3.52 -2.69
N ASP A 2 6.86 2.88 -2.22
CA ASP A 2 5.85 3.44 -1.32
C ASP A 2 6.12 3.11 0.17
N ILE A 3 7.29 2.54 0.44
CA ILE A 3 7.77 2.28 1.80
C ILE A 3 9.04 3.11 2.05
N LEU A 4 9.11 3.73 3.24
CA LEU A 4 10.30 4.36 3.79
C LEU A 4 10.78 3.60 5.01
N CYS A 5 12.09 3.35 5.10
CA CYS A 5 12.77 2.87 6.31
C CYS A 5 13.15 4.08 7.18
N LEU A 6 12.62 4.15 8.39
CA LEU A 6 12.79 5.28 9.30
C LEU A 6 13.74 4.96 10.47
N ASN A 7 13.80 3.71 10.87
CA ASN A 7 14.61 3.23 12.00
C ASN A 7 15.31 1.91 11.64
N SER A 8 16.29 1.48 12.46
CA SER A 8 16.99 0.20 12.28
C SER A 8 16.01 -0.98 12.31
N PHE A 9 16.24 -1.95 11.42
CA PHE A 9 15.49 -3.19 11.32
C PHE A 9 16.34 -4.44 11.56
N GLU A 10 17.52 -4.29 12.18
CA GLU A 10 18.46 -5.41 12.44
C GLU A 10 17.81 -6.54 13.21
N ASN A 11 16.91 -6.22 14.16
CA ASN A 11 16.18 -7.21 14.94
C ASN A 11 15.33 -8.18 14.09
N LEU A 12 15.01 -7.83 12.84
CA LEU A 12 14.29 -8.74 11.93
C LEU A 12 15.13 -9.96 11.54
N PHE A 13 16.45 -9.81 11.43
CA PHE A 13 17.34 -10.90 11.06
C PHE A 13 17.53 -11.92 12.19
N HIS A 14 17.17 -11.57 13.40
CA HIS A 14 17.26 -12.45 14.58
C HIS A 14 15.91 -13.12 14.92
N GLN A 15 14.89 -12.93 14.09
CA GLN A 15 13.60 -13.59 14.32
C GLN A 15 13.70 -15.09 14.10
N ASN A 16 13.20 -15.85 15.07
CA ASN A 16 13.11 -17.31 14.93
C ASN A 16 11.83 -17.67 14.15
N PHE A 17 11.99 -18.08 12.91
CA PHE A 17 10.87 -18.49 12.06
C PHE A 17 10.34 -19.89 12.38
N SER A 18 11.13 -20.76 13.02
CA SER A 18 10.76 -22.17 13.23
C SER A 18 10.20 -22.81 11.96
N SER A 19 8.96 -23.28 11.99
CA SER A 19 8.26 -23.84 10.83
C SER A 19 7.53 -22.78 9.97
N ASN A 20 7.53 -21.51 10.39
CA ASN A 20 6.85 -20.44 9.64
C ASN A 20 7.54 -20.18 8.29
N ILE A 21 6.73 -19.85 7.29
CA ILE A 21 7.19 -19.58 5.92
C ILE A 21 7.57 -18.11 5.74
N ALA A 22 6.86 -17.22 6.42
CA ALA A 22 7.13 -15.78 6.34
C ALA A 22 6.83 -15.08 7.67
N GLY A 23 7.50 -13.95 7.91
CA GLY A 23 7.10 -12.94 8.89
C GLY A 23 6.26 -11.88 8.22
N VAL A 24 5.13 -11.54 8.80
CA VAL A 24 4.09 -10.67 8.22
C VAL A 24 3.57 -9.67 9.24
N VAL A 25 2.97 -8.58 8.76
CA VAL A 25 2.28 -7.62 9.61
C VAL A 25 0.79 -7.58 9.25
N SER A 26 -0.08 -7.67 10.27
CA SER A 26 -1.53 -7.64 10.04
C SER A 26 -1.98 -6.32 9.39
N ASP A 27 -2.89 -6.43 8.44
CA ASP A 27 -3.64 -5.32 7.87
C ASP A 27 -4.79 -4.90 8.83
N HIS A 28 -5.69 -4.05 8.40
CA HIS A 28 -6.86 -3.63 9.16
C HIS A 28 -7.87 -4.78 9.33
N ASP A 29 -8.61 -4.79 10.43
CA ASP A 29 -9.62 -5.83 10.74
C ASP A 29 -10.71 -5.95 9.65
N SER A 30 -11.01 -4.85 8.96
CA SER A 30 -11.92 -4.87 7.80
C SER A 30 -11.43 -5.78 6.65
N MET A 31 -10.12 -5.97 6.52
CA MET A 31 -9.52 -6.86 5.52
C MET A 31 -9.68 -8.32 5.90
N LEU A 32 -9.56 -8.65 7.20
CA LEU A 32 -9.87 -9.98 7.70
C LEU A 32 -11.35 -10.33 7.46
N ASN A 33 -12.27 -9.43 7.81
CA ASN A 33 -13.70 -9.61 7.57
C ASN A 33 -14.03 -9.80 6.08
N TYR A 34 -13.35 -9.07 5.20
CA TYR A 34 -13.46 -9.25 3.76
C TYR A 34 -13.00 -10.67 3.35
N ALA A 35 -11.81 -11.09 3.74
CA ALA A 35 -11.21 -12.35 3.33
C ALA A 35 -12.00 -13.57 3.84
N GLN A 36 -12.50 -13.53 5.07
CA GLN A 36 -13.37 -14.55 5.62
C GLN A 36 -14.66 -14.71 4.80
N LYS A 37 -15.26 -13.61 4.35
CA LYS A 37 -16.48 -13.62 3.51
C LYS A 37 -16.21 -14.02 2.07
N ALA A 38 -15.08 -13.57 1.49
CA ALA A 38 -14.78 -13.74 0.07
C ALA A 38 -14.28 -15.14 -0.28
N PHE A 39 -13.47 -15.75 0.58
CA PHE A 39 -12.83 -17.06 0.32
C PHE A 39 -12.63 -17.93 1.58
N ASN A 40 -13.44 -17.72 2.62
CA ASN A 40 -13.44 -18.50 3.85
C ASN A 40 -12.04 -18.62 4.49
N LEU A 41 -11.30 -17.50 4.57
CA LEU A 41 -9.96 -17.51 5.16
C LEU A 41 -10.00 -18.06 6.59
N ASN A 42 -9.31 -19.15 6.83
CA ASN A 42 -9.15 -19.74 8.14
C ASN A 42 -7.88 -19.20 8.82
N SER A 43 -7.98 -17.97 9.30
CA SER A 43 -6.90 -17.28 10.01
C SER A 43 -7.49 -16.23 10.96
N ASN A 44 -6.76 -15.88 12.01
CA ASN A 44 -7.13 -14.83 12.96
C ASN A 44 -6.68 -13.43 12.50
N TYR A 45 -5.99 -13.32 11.39
CA TYR A 45 -5.56 -12.06 10.77
C TYR A 45 -5.44 -12.21 9.27
N TYR A 46 -5.50 -11.06 8.60
CA TYR A 46 -5.17 -10.89 7.20
C TYR A 46 -3.97 -9.94 7.14
N PHE A 47 -2.89 -10.33 6.50
CA PHE A 47 -1.67 -9.51 6.45
C PHE A 47 -1.55 -8.71 5.15
N ASN A 48 -0.82 -7.61 5.23
CA ASN A 48 -0.51 -6.78 4.08
C ASN A 48 0.70 -7.33 3.32
N SER A 49 0.55 -7.61 2.02
CA SER A 49 1.62 -8.20 1.17
C SER A 49 2.72 -7.20 0.79
N GLY A 50 2.56 -5.91 1.09
CA GLY A 50 3.59 -4.91 0.80
C GLY A 50 4.86 -5.06 1.64
N PHE A 51 4.79 -5.82 2.73
CA PHE A 51 5.94 -6.17 3.57
C PHE A 51 5.91 -7.64 3.96
N LEU A 52 6.97 -8.36 3.59
CA LEU A 52 7.19 -9.76 3.93
C LEU A 52 8.67 -9.99 4.25
N ILE A 53 8.96 -10.75 5.29
CA ILE A 53 10.26 -11.37 5.48
C ILE A 53 10.13 -12.87 5.28
N ILE A 54 10.83 -13.42 4.32
CA ILE A 54 10.58 -14.79 3.81
C ILE A 54 11.68 -15.73 4.31
N ASN A 55 11.27 -16.85 4.90
CA ASN A 55 12.14 -18.01 5.08
C ASN A 55 12.20 -18.78 3.76
N LEU A 56 13.24 -18.56 2.97
CA LEU A 56 13.38 -19.14 1.64
C LEU A 56 13.32 -20.67 1.63
N ILE A 57 13.94 -21.34 2.63
CA ILE A 57 13.92 -22.80 2.74
C ILE A 57 12.48 -23.32 2.89
N ASN A 58 11.71 -22.71 3.81
CA ASN A 58 10.34 -23.11 4.02
C ASN A 58 9.42 -22.72 2.84
N TRP A 59 9.70 -21.59 2.18
CA TRP A 59 8.97 -21.14 1.00
C TRP A 59 9.12 -22.12 -0.17
N GLU A 60 10.34 -22.53 -0.49
CA GLU A 60 10.64 -23.52 -1.55
C GLU A 60 10.08 -24.88 -1.21
N LYS A 61 10.33 -25.37 0.01
CA LYS A 61 9.82 -26.67 0.48
C LYS A 61 8.29 -26.80 0.35
N ASN A 62 7.57 -25.70 0.49
CA ASN A 62 6.11 -25.67 0.36
C ASN A 62 5.62 -25.30 -1.05
N ASN A 63 6.52 -25.07 -2.02
CA ASN A 63 6.21 -24.67 -3.40
C ASN A 63 5.27 -23.46 -3.47
N ILE A 64 5.53 -22.43 -2.65
CA ILE A 64 4.60 -21.29 -2.52
C ILE A 64 4.47 -20.52 -3.83
N SER A 65 5.57 -20.28 -4.56
CA SER A 65 5.56 -19.56 -5.83
C SER A 65 4.66 -20.22 -6.87
N ASP A 66 4.82 -21.52 -7.11
CA ASP A 66 4.04 -22.25 -8.12
C ASP A 66 2.55 -22.32 -7.75
N LYS A 67 2.27 -22.54 -6.47
CA LYS A 67 0.89 -22.51 -5.96
C LYS A 67 0.25 -21.15 -6.12
N ALA A 68 0.98 -20.06 -5.84
CA ALA A 68 0.48 -18.70 -5.98
C ALA A 68 0.18 -18.37 -7.44
N ILE A 69 1.09 -18.68 -8.35
CA ILE A 69 0.90 -18.50 -9.80
C ILE A 69 -0.31 -19.31 -10.28
N SER A 70 -0.40 -20.59 -9.90
CA SER A 70 -1.52 -21.44 -10.27
C SER A 70 -2.88 -20.88 -9.81
N LEU A 71 -2.97 -20.37 -8.58
CA LEU A 71 -4.19 -19.75 -8.07
C LEU A 71 -4.56 -18.49 -8.84
N LEU A 72 -3.59 -17.65 -9.18
CA LEU A 72 -3.82 -16.42 -9.95
C LEU A 72 -4.27 -16.73 -11.39
N LEU A 73 -3.73 -17.75 -12.03
CA LEU A 73 -4.09 -18.16 -13.39
C LEU A 73 -5.47 -18.82 -13.47
N ASN A 74 -5.92 -19.50 -12.42
CA ASN A 74 -7.22 -20.18 -12.37
C ASN A 74 -8.43 -19.24 -12.21
N LYS A 75 -8.26 -17.93 -12.51
CA LYS A 75 -9.32 -16.89 -12.57
C LYS A 75 -10.20 -16.79 -11.32
N ASN A 76 -9.65 -17.05 -10.15
CA ASN A 76 -10.34 -16.71 -8.91
C ASN A 76 -10.54 -15.19 -8.84
N ASN A 77 -11.71 -14.74 -8.36
CA ASN A 77 -12.06 -13.33 -8.23
C ASN A 77 -11.35 -12.68 -7.02
N PHE A 78 -10.03 -12.72 -6.99
CA PHE A 78 -9.23 -12.04 -5.97
C PHE A 78 -9.27 -10.54 -6.20
N LYS A 79 -9.75 -9.80 -5.20
CA LYS A 79 -9.84 -8.34 -5.25
C LYS A 79 -8.48 -7.68 -5.07
N TYR A 80 -7.62 -8.28 -4.25
CA TYR A 80 -6.29 -7.80 -3.91
C TYR A 80 -5.19 -8.75 -4.39
N TYR A 81 -5.44 -9.46 -5.50
CA TYR A 81 -4.49 -10.29 -6.25
C TYR A 81 -3.51 -11.09 -5.39
N ASP A 82 -2.23 -10.68 -5.37
CA ASP A 82 -1.14 -11.31 -4.63
C ASP A 82 -1.41 -11.35 -3.12
N GLN A 83 -1.98 -10.31 -2.55
CA GLN A 83 -2.27 -10.24 -1.12
C GLN A 83 -3.32 -11.30 -0.72
N ASP A 84 -4.39 -11.47 -1.48
CA ASP A 84 -5.42 -12.48 -1.21
C ASP A 84 -4.83 -13.90 -1.32
N VAL A 85 -4.07 -14.14 -2.39
CA VAL A 85 -3.44 -15.44 -2.66
C VAL A 85 -2.44 -15.82 -1.57
N LEU A 86 -1.58 -14.89 -1.17
CA LEU A 86 -0.59 -15.15 -0.13
C LEU A 86 -1.25 -15.38 1.24
N ASN A 87 -2.28 -14.63 1.58
CA ASN A 87 -3.05 -14.85 2.81
C ASN A 87 -3.71 -16.23 2.82
N LEU A 88 -4.22 -16.71 1.68
CA LEU A 88 -4.81 -18.04 1.56
C LEU A 88 -3.77 -19.16 1.71
N LEU A 89 -2.62 -19.04 1.03
CA LEU A 89 -1.56 -20.06 1.04
C LEU A 89 -0.79 -20.12 2.35
N LEU A 90 -0.61 -19.00 3.01
CA LEU A 90 0.20 -18.84 4.21
C LEU A 90 -0.62 -18.80 5.50
N ALA A 91 -1.94 -19.02 5.43
CA ALA A 91 -2.81 -19.06 6.60
C ALA A 91 -2.22 -19.98 7.68
N ASN A 92 -2.06 -19.47 8.91
CA ASN A 92 -1.49 -20.18 10.06
C ASN A 92 -0.04 -20.70 9.89
N LYS A 93 0.71 -20.19 8.88
CA LYS A 93 2.11 -20.55 8.60
C LYS A 93 3.02 -19.33 8.61
N THR A 94 2.61 -18.26 9.27
CA THR A 94 3.37 -17.01 9.33
C THR A 94 3.65 -16.60 10.76
N LEU A 95 4.81 -15.96 10.96
CA LEU A 95 5.17 -15.27 12.19
C LEU A 95 4.55 -13.86 12.15
N LEU A 96 3.65 -13.57 13.07
CA LEU A 96 3.06 -12.23 13.18
C LEU A 96 4.06 -11.28 13.83
N LEU A 97 4.41 -10.23 13.10
CA LEU A 97 5.32 -9.17 13.53
C LEU A 97 4.56 -7.95 14.04
N GLU A 98 5.25 -7.12 14.82
CA GLU A 98 4.71 -5.85 15.33
C GLU A 98 4.38 -4.87 14.20
N LYS A 99 3.37 -4.03 14.40
CA LYS A 99 2.91 -3.03 13.41
C LYS A 99 3.99 -2.03 12.98
N LYS A 100 4.99 -1.77 13.82
CA LYS A 100 6.12 -0.89 13.47
C LYS A 100 6.90 -1.33 12.24
N TYR A 101 6.88 -2.63 11.90
CA TYR A 101 7.54 -3.19 10.71
C TYR A 101 6.73 -3.00 9.41
N ASN A 102 5.48 -2.58 9.47
CA ASN A 102 4.69 -2.15 8.31
C ASN A 102 3.58 -1.19 8.78
N THR A 103 3.96 0.01 9.15
CA THR A 103 3.01 1.07 9.56
C THR A 103 2.28 1.58 8.33
N ILE A 104 1.10 1.00 8.06
CA ILE A 104 0.25 1.35 6.92
C ILE A 104 -0.34 2.74 7.11
N TYR A 105 -0.20 3.59 6.11
CA TYR A 105 -0.69 4.96 6.16
C TYR A 105 -1.38 5.40 4.86
N HIS A 106 -2.62 5.86 4.96
CA HIS A 106 -3.44 6.31 3.84
C HIS A 106 -3.49 7.85 3.80
N LEU A 107 -2.71 8.47 2.91
CA LEU A 107 -2.65 9.94 2.78
C LEU A 107 -3.99 10.61 2.47
N ALA A 108 -4.95 9.88 1.91
CA ALA A 108 -6.28 10.43 1.59
C ALA A 108 -7.16 10.61 2.83
N ASP A 109 -7.02 9.76 3.81
CA ASP A 109 -8.03 9.56 4.86
C ASP A 109 -7.48 9.69 6.28
N MET A 110 -6.16 9.51 6.49
CA MET A 110 -5.51 9.60 7.79
C MET A 110 -4.82 10.94 7.98
N ASN A 111 -4.83 11.47 9.20
CA ASN A 111 -4.15 12.72 9.56
C ASN A 111 -3.57 12.65 11.00
N THR A 112 -3.28 11.45 11.47
CA THR A 112 -2.69 11.20 12.78
C THR A 112 -1.16 11.11 12.68
N PRO A 113 -0.40 11.53 13.69
CA PRO A 113 1.03 11.27 13.76
C PRO A 113 1.31 9.76 13.71
N ILE A 114 2.45 9.40 13.13
CA ILE A 114 3.00 8.04 13.23
C ILE A 114 3.76 7.89 14.54
N SER A 115 3.88 6.67 15.04
CA SER A 115 4.68 6.38 16.23
C SER A 115 6.18 6.60 15.96
N ASN A 116 6.92 7.06 16.97
CA ASN A 116 8.37 7.29 16.87
C ASN A 116 9.16 5.98 16.68
N ASP A 117 8.60 4.84 17.06
CA ASP A 117 9.21 3.52 16.86
C ASP A 117 8.90 2.89 15.49
N THR A 118 8.16 3.59 14.62
CA THR A 118 7.90 3.14 13.23
C THR A 118 9.21 2.83 12.52
N ILE A 119 9.37 1.59 12.05
CA ILE A 119 10.55 1.16 11.29
C ILE A 119 10.28 1.33 9.80
N PHE A 120 9.20 0.76 9.29
CA PHE A 120 8.80 0.94 7.89
C PHE A 120 7.46 1.67 7.82
N LEU A 121 7.48 2.86 7.24
CA LEU A 121 6.27 3.63 6.91
C LEU A 121 5.82 3.26 5.50
N HIS A 122 4.62 2.70 5.37
CA HIS A 122 4.05 2.25 4.12
C HIS A 122 2.92 3.19 3.67
N TYR A 123 3.16 4.00 2.66
CA TYR A 123 2.14 4.86 2.02
C TYR A 123 1.18 4.03 1.17
N SER A 124 0.21 3.40 1.80
CA SER A 124 -0.78 2.55 1.13
C SER A 124 -1.92 3.39 0.51
N GLY A 125 -2.78 2.73 -0.28
CA GLY A 125 -3.93 3.36 -0.93
C GLY A 125 -3.63 4.14 -2.20
N SER A 126 -4.63 4.86 -2.71
CA SER A 126 -4.63 5.47 -4.04
C SER A 126 -3.91 6.82 -4.12
N VAL A 127 -3.69 7.48 -2.99
CA VAL A 127 -2.96 8.76 -2.92
C VAL A 127 -1.55 8.50 -2.41
N LYS A 128 -0.57 8.84 -3.22
CA LYS A 128 0.83 8.57 -2.96
C LYS A 128 1.65 9.87 -2.80
N PRO A 129 2.76 9.86 -2.05
CA PRO A 129 3.54 11.07 -1.80
C PRO A 129 4.23 11.64 -3.05
N TRP A 130 4.45 10.87 -4.09
CA TRP A 130 4.99 11.36 -5.39
C TRP A 130 3.95 11.93 -6.33
N GLN A 131 2.69 12.02 -5.90
CA GLN A 131 1.59 12.58 -6.68
C GLN A 131 1.29 14.00 -6.20
N SER A 132 1.04 14.95 -7.12
CA SER A 132 0.79 16.36 -6.76
C SER A 132 -0.44 16.55 -5.86
N TRP A 133 -1.40 15.64 -5.90
CA TRP A 133 -2.56 15.63 -5.00
C TRP A 133 -2.26 14.99 -3.63
N GLY A 134 -1.15 14.27 -3.48
CA GLY A 134 -0.63 13.78 -2.20
C GLY A 134 0.26 14.80 -1.46
N GLN A 135 0.69 15.88 -2.13
CA GLN A 135 1.63 16.87 -1.58
C GLN A 135 1.07 17.72 -0.43
N TYR A 136 -0.22 17.66 -0.18
CA TYR A 136 -0.86 18.43 0.89
C TYR A 136 -0.76 17.79 2.27
N HIS A 137 -0.32 16.56 2.36
CA HIS A 137 -0.26 15.82 3.61
C HIS A 137 1.09 16.06 4.31
N PHE A 138 1.10 16.21 5.65
CA PHE A 138 2.33 16.49 6.41
C PHE A 138 3.40 15.40 6.26
N LEU A 139 3.02 14.11 6.20
CA LEU A 139 3.97 13.01 5.98
C LEU A 139 4.62 13.00 4.58
N THR A 140 4.11 13.76 3.65
CA THR A 140 4.74 13.91 2.33
C THR A 140 6.08 14.66 2.43
N SER A 141 6.22 15.57 3.39
CA SER A 141 7.50 16.26 3.66
C SER A 141 8.61 15.25 4.03
N LEU A 142 8.26 14.22 4.79
CA LEU A 142 9.18 13.14 5.14
C LEU A 142 9.63 12.37 3.89
N TRP A 143 8.69 11.98 3.02
CA TRP A 143 9.03 11.31 1.75
C TRP A 143 9.90 12.21 0.84
N LEU A 144 9.60 13.51 0.76
CA LEU A 144 10.39 14.48 -0.01
C LEU A 144 11.83 14.58 0.51
N LYS A 145 12.05 14.56 1.83
CA LYS A 145 13.39 14.52 2.43
C LYS A 145 14.20 13.32 1.89
N TYR A 146 13.64 12.12 1.89
CA TYR A 146 14.30 10.92 1.36
C TYR A 146 14.50 11.00 -0.16
N LYS A 147 13.48 11.44 -0.90
CA LYS A 147 13.59 11.64 -2.35
C LYS A 147 14.75 12.58 -2.71
N ASN A 148 14.84 13.74 -2.04
CA ASN A 148 15.85 14.76 -2.36
C ASN A 148 17.28 14.30 -2.05
N ASN A 149 17.46 13.33 -1.15
CA ASN A 149 18.72 12.70 -0.83
C ASN A 149 18.99 11.40 -1.62
N SER A 150 18.19 11.10 -2.63
CA SER A 150 18.28 9.89 -3.45
C SER A 150 18.72 10.22 -4.89
N PRO A 151 19.13 9.22 -5.69
CA PRO A 151 19.36 9.38 -7.13
C PRO A 151 18.15 9.93 -7.90
N TRP A 152 16.93 9.78 -7.37
CA TRP A 152 15.67 10.25 -7.99
C TRP A 152 15.30 11.70 -7.60
N LYS A 153 16.21 12.47 -7.00
CA LYS A 153 15.93 13.86 -6.58
C LYS A 153 15.34 14.75 -7.71
N ASN A 154 15.80 14.55 -8.93
CA ASN A 154 15.37 15.33 -10.11
C ASN A 154 14.11 14.78 -10.79
N VAL A 155 13.58 13.62 -10.40
CA VAL A 155 12.34 13.09 -10.97
C VAL A 155 11.17 13.98 -10.55
N PRO A 156 10.37 14.51 -11.52
CA PRO A 156 9.28 15.42 -11.21
C PRO A 156 8.14 14.71 -10.45
N ILE A 157 7.43 15.49 -9.65
CA ILE A 157 6.19 15.04 -8.99
C ILE A 157 5.10 14.82 -10.05
N LEU A 158 4.45 13.66 -9.99
CA LEU A 158 3.43 13.25 -10.95
C LEU A 158 2.23 14.20 -10.93
N GLN A 159 1.92 14.78 -12.09
CA GLN A 159 0.73 15.61 -12.29
C GLN A 159 -0.46 14.76 -12.76
N PRO A 160 -1.71 15.19 -12.48
CA PRO A 160 -2.89 14.46 -12.97
C PRO A 160 -2.89 14.35 -14.50
N GLN A 161 -3.10 13.12 -15.01
CA GLN A 161 -3.15 12.80 -16.44
C GLN A 161 -4.51 12.21 -16.84
N THR A 162 -5.35 11.84 -15.86
CA THR A 162 -6.67 11.26 -16.08
C THR A 162 -7.74 12.03 -15.33
N TYR A 163 -9.00 11.90 -15.76
CA TYR A 163 -10.11 12.54 -15.06
C TYR A 163 -10.26 12.05 -13.60
N LYS A 164 -9.93 10.79 -13.33
CA LYS A 164 -9.93 10.26 -11.94
C LYS A 164 -8.89 10.97 -11.07
N GLN A 165 -7.69 11.16 -11.58
CA GLN A 165 -6.61 11.88 -10.89
C GLN A 165 -6.92 13.38 -10.74
N ALA A 166 -7.51 14.01 -11.75
CA ALA A 166 -7.99 15.38 -11.67
C ALA A 166 -9.08 15.56 -10.57
N LYS A 167 -9.97 14.56 -10.42
CA LYS A 167 -10.96 14.52 -9.32
C LYS A 167 -10.27 14.46 -7.95
N PHE A 168 -9.23 13.63 -7.79
CA PHE A 168 -8.45 13.59 -6.55
C PHE A 168 -7.79 14.94 -6.28
N MET A 169 -7.17 15.55 -7.28
CA MET A 169 -6.52 16.85 -7.15
C MET A 169 -7.51 17.94 -6.74
N THR A 170 -8.71 17.97 -7.33
CA THR A 170 -9.81 18.85 -6.93
C THR A 170 -10.13 18.71 -5.45
N ARG A 171 -10.38 17.47 -5.00
CA ARG A 171 -10.76 17.16 -3.63
C ARG A 171 -9.68 17.56 -2.62
N MET A 172 -8.42 17.21 -2.91
CA MET A 172 -7.31 17.53 -2.02
C MET A 172 -7.02 19.03 -1.98
N SER A 173 -7.13 19.74 -3.11
CA SER A 173 -7.00 21.20 -3.13
C SER A 173 -8.11 21.88 -2.33
N TYR A 174 -9.35 21.44 -2.45
CA TYR A 174 -10.48 21.98 -1.68
C TYR A 174 -10.29 21.77 -0.18
N ARG A 175 -9.98 20.55 0.26
CA ARG A 175 -9.73 20.22 1.68
C ARG A 175 -8.61 21.09 2.29
N ASN A 176 -7.63 21.46 1.49
CA ASN A 176 -6.51 22.29 1.91
C ASN A 176 -6.73 23.81 1.61
N LYS A 177 -7.97 24.23 1.45
CA LYS A 177 -8.39 25.64 1.26
C LYS A 177 -7.73 26.32 0.05
N LYS A 178 -7.27 25.56 -0.95
CA LYS A 178 -6.72 26.05 -2.21
C LYS A 178 -7.83 26.14 -3.26
N PHE A 179 -8.81 27.02 -3.04
CA PHE A 179 -10.06 27.06 -3.80
C PHE A 179 -9.86 27.30 -5.31
N ILE A 180 -9.03 28.28 -5.70
CA ILE A 180 -8.75 28.57 -7.12
C ILE A 180 -8.19 27.33 -7.82
N LYS A 181 -7.22 26.65 -7.18
CA LYS A 181 -6.64 25.41 -7.71
C LYS A 181 -7.68 24.27 -7.77
N SER A 182 -8.58 24.21 -6.82
CA SER A 182 -9.67 23.24 -6.82
C SER A 182 -10.62 23.46 -8.00
N ILE A 183 -11.04 24.70 -8.25
CA ILE A 183 -11.90 25.09 -9.39
C ILE A 183 -11.22 24.72 -10.72
N TYR A 184 -9.95 25.10 -10.89
CA TYR A 184 -9.19 24.75 -12.09
C TYR A 184 -9.19 23.24 -12.38
N TRP A 185 -8.91 22.42 -11.36
CA TRP A 185 -8.89 20.97 -11.51
C TRP A 185 -10.27 20.35 -11.66
N TYR A 186 -11.31 20.99 -11.11
CA TYR A 186 -12.69 20.57 -11.34
C TYR A 186 -13.11 20.77 -12.80
N ILE A 187 -12.75 21.89 -13.41
CA ILE A 187 -12.99 22.15 -14.84
C ILE A 187 -12.27 21.10 -15.69
N LYS A 188 -10.98 20.83 -15.41
CA LYS A 188 -10.23 19.77 -16.10
C LYS A 188 -10.84 18.39 -15.90
N TYR A 189 -11.27 18.05 -14.69
CA TYR A 189 -11.97 16.82 -14.42
C TYR A 189 -13.24 16.67 -15.28
N SER A 190 -14.08 17.68 -15.31
CA SER A 190 -15.34 17.68 -16.07
C SER A 190 -15.08 17.51 -17.57
N PHE A 191 -14.16 18.28 -18.12
CA PHE A 191 -13.77 18.19 -19.53
C PHE A 191 -13.20 16.81 -19.89
N TRP A 192 -12.25 16.30 -19.12
CA TRP A 192 -11.65 14.98 -19.39
C TRP A 192 -12.64 13.83 -19.21
N LYS A 193 -13.58 13.95 -18.28
CA LYS A 193 -14.64 12.96 -18.08
C LYS A 193 -15.59 12.89 -19.28
N ILE A 194 -15.99 14.05 -19.82
CA ILE A 194 -16.82 14.11 -21.04
C ILE A 194 -16.05 13.49 -22.20
N LYS A 195 -14.80 13.91 -22.43
CA LYS A 195 -13.94 13.38 -23.50
C LYS A 195 -13.75 11.85 -23.39
N SER A 196 -13.66 11.29 -22.19
CA SER A 196 -13.53 9.86 -21.98
C SER A 196 -14.79 9.06 -22.35
N LYS A 197 -15.99 9.68 -22.26
CA LYS A 197 -17.25 9.07 -22.65
C LYS A 197 -17.51 9.13 -24.18
N LEU A 198 -16.91 10.11 -24.86
CA LEU A 198 -17.05 10.29 -26.31
C LEU A 198 -16.06 9.43 -27.12
N LYS A 199 -15.13 8.75 -26.48
CA LYS A 199 -14.14 7.84 -27.10
C LYS A 199 -14.56 6.36 -27.09
N VAL A 200 -15.81 6.05 -26.74
CA VAL A 200 -16.43 4.71 -26.78
C VAL A 200 -17.12 4.49 -28.10
#